data_ce312769dbf590c1a39d34be89660eea
#
_entry.id   ce312769dbf590c1a39d34be89660eea
#
_cell.length_a   1.000
_cell.length_b   1.000
_cell.length_c   1.000
_cell.angle_alpha   90.00
_cell.angle_beta   90.00
_cell.angle_gamma   90.00
#
_symmetry.space_group_name_H-M   'P 1'
#
loop_
_entity.id
_entity.type
_entity.pdbx_description
1 polymer ?
#
loop_
_entity_poly.entity_id
_entity_poly.type
_entity_poly.pdbx_seq_one_letter_code
_entity_poly.pdbx_strand_id
1 'polypeptide(L)'
;MGQFLIPNDGTVAPLNPYYARFDASGGTVSALAQMIGSGSSFFLAWLGTYDFLAHYARGGDPNVFPEPTASAYGPQFEAALVSMLTNNPAWKGVVGTVPDLLASPFFQMVGDPSALVPLDATDDAATIGLLGQLSGGVNILLDQAVASQFITADEAAGRTLGWIAGVNPLLVEDESLTDLGPFFDAVEAQGGMDAAQRAQLVPYEQARMARSGEIIHLLGGTMIGTTPTADPTLVLGITLPMPDVAFLTGAELVHIETQRAIFNGAIKQAVATHGNGRVAVADFDGFFQSLAGASPFTMNNSIITYDFAPPTGLWSADGLLPNGRGYTLMANKFIAAINETFGATVPEGNPADAPGPGFPVTVD
;
A
#
# COMPACT_ATOMS: atom_id res chain seq x y z
N MET A 1 9.04 -8.22 -9.20
CA MET A 1 10.37 -8.71 -9.70
C MET A 1 10.34 -10.20 -10.07
N GLY A 2 9.80 -11.11 -9.24
CA GLY A 2 9.85 -12.55 -9.51
C GLY A 2 9.37 -12.96 -10.89
N GLN A 3 8.17 -12.57 -11.29
CA GLN A 3 7.61 -12.91 -12.62
C GLN A 3 8.39 -12.35 -13.81
N PHE A 4 9.17 -11.31 -13.62
CA PHE A 4 10.02 -10.78 -14.69
C PHE A 4 11.24 -11.65 -14.94
N LEU A 5 11.76 -12.29 -13.90
CA LEU A 5 13.01 -13.05 -13.92
C LEU A 5 12.81 -14.56 -14.08
N ILE A 6 11.67 -15.09 -13.68
CA ILE A 6 11.39 -16.54 -13.58
C ILE A 6 10.34 -16.93 -14.63
N PRO A 7 10.49 -18.09 -15.31
CA PRO A 7 9.45 -18.65 -16.17
C PRO A 7 8.12 -18.85 -15.42
N ASN A 8 7.00 -18.66 -16.11
CA ASN A 8 5.66 -18.88 -15.56
C ASN A 8 5.19 -20.31 -15.86
N ASP A 9 6.00 -21.30 -15.48
CA ASP A 9 5.78 -22.72 -15.75
C ASP A 9 4.90 -23.44 -14.72
N GLY A 10 4.31 -22.67 -13.80
CA GLY A 10 3.48 -23.19 -12.71
C GLY A 10 4.26 -23.66 -11.49
N THR A 11 5.59 -23.58 -11.47
CA THR A 11 6.41 -23.94 -10.31
C THR A 11 6.39 -22.86 -9.23
N VAL A 12 6.07 -21.62 -9.63
CA VAL A 12 5.85 -20.49 -8.73
C VAL A 12 4.45 -19.94 -8.99
N ALA A 13 3.66 -19.74 -7.93
CA ALA A 13 2.32 -19.15 -8.06
C ALA A 13 2.40 -17.80 -8.79
N PRO A 14 1.62 -17.59 -9.86
CA PRO A 14 1.67 -16.35 -10.61
C PRO A 14 1.17 -15.20 -9.73
N LEU A 15 2.03 -14.26 -9.41
CA LEU A 15 1.67 -13.03 -8.67
C LEU A 15 0.70 -12.16 -9.48
N ASN A 16 0.78 -12.22 -10.81
CA ASN A 16 -0.14 -11.54 -11.72
C ASN A 16 -0.85 -12.55 -12.65
N PRO A 17 -2.13 -12.90 -12.39
CA PRO A 17 -2.85 -13.90 -13.17
C PRO A 17 -3.08 -13.47 -14.63
N TYR A 18 -2.93 -12.18 -14.96
CA TYR A 18 -3.10 -11.67 -16.31
C TYR A 18 -1.83 -11.81 -17.17
N TYR A 19 -0.68 -12.10 -16.58
CA TYR A 19 0.57 -12.25 -17.32
C TYR A 19 0.50 -13.34 -18.39
N ALA A 20 -0.17 -14.46 -18.09
CA ALA A 20 -0.37 -15.54 -19.05
C ALA A 20 -1.03 -15.14 -20.38
N ARG A 21 -1.74 -13.99 -20.41
CA ARG A 21 -2.35 -13.44 -21.64
C ARG A 21 -1.31 -12.85 -22.60
N PHE A 22 -0.17 -12.46 -22.09
CA PHE A 22 0.92 -11.81 -22.82
C PHE A 22 2.12 -12.73 -23.04
N ASP A 23 2.10 -13.90 -22.39
CA ASP A 23 3.19 -14.86 -22.46
C ASP A 23 3.06 -15.76 -23.70
N ALA A 24 3.77 -15.41 -24.75
CA ALA A 24 3.79 -16.15 -26.00
C ALA A 24 4.51 -17.52 -25.88
N SER A 25 5.26 -17.76 -24.79
CA SER A 25 6.01 -19.01 -24.58
C SER A 25 5.20 -20.12 -23.93
N GLY A 26 3.97 -19.80 -23.45
CA GLY A 26 3.17 -20.73 -22.67
C GLY A 26 3.77 -21.06 -21.29
N GLY A 27 4.50 -20.12 -20.70
CA GLY A 27 5.09 -20.25 -19.37
C GLY A 27 6.54 -20.73 -19.33
N THR A 28 7.12 -21.10 -20.47
CA THR A 28 8.45 -21.75 -20.51
C THR A 28 9.61 -20.75 -20.43
N VAL A 29 9.38 -19.46 -20.72
CA VAL A 29 10.41 -18.44 -20.79
C VAL A 29 10.02 -17.25 -19.92
N SER A 30 10.98 -16.66 -19.18
CA SER A 30 10.72 -15.45 -18.38
C SER A 30 10.43 -14.23 -19.24
N ALA A 31 9.72 -13.23 -18.69
CA ALA A 31 9.45 -11.97 -19.39
C ALA A 31 10.75 -11.26 -19.81
N LEU A 32 11.80 -11.32 -18.99
CA LEU A 32 13.12 -10.79 -19.34
C LEU A 32 13.69 -11.48 -20.57
N ALA A 33 13.65 -12.81 -20.63
CA ALA A 33 14.18 -13.56 -21.76
C ALA A 33 13.37 -13.32 -23.06
N GLN A 34 12.03 -13.21 -22.95
CA GLN A 34 11.17 -12.82 -24.09
C GLN A 34 11.52 -11.42 -24.59
N MET A 35 11.73 -10.46 -23.69
CA MET A 35 12.11 -9.11 -24.05
C MET A 35 13.47 -9.09 -24.76
N ILE A 36 14.47 -9.81 -24.24
CA ILE A 36 15.80 -9.93 -24.86
C ILE A 36 15.69 -10.53 -26.28
N GLY A 37 14.83 -11.53 -26.46
CA GLY A 37 14.61 -12.21 -27.76
C GLY A 37 13.68 -11.45 -28.73
N SER A 38 13.09 -10.32 -28.34
CA SER A 38 12.04 -9.64 -29.14
C SER A 38 12.52 -8.97 -30.42
N GLY A 39 13.83 -8.77 -30.59
CA GLY A 39 14.40 -8.01 -31.72
C GLY A 39 14.15 -6.50 -31.66
N SER A 40 13.68 -5.98 -30.53
CA SER A 40 13.44 -4.54 -30.31
C SER A 40 14.76 -3.77 -30.32
N SER A 41 14.68 -2.46 -30.57
CA SER A 41 15.84 -1.55 -30.49
C SER A 41 15.78 -0.62 -29.27
N PHE A 42 14.65 -0.58 -28.58
CA PHE A 42 14.40 0.26 -27.41
C PHE A 42 13.56 -0.52 -26.39
N PHE A 43 13.84 -0.33 -25.08
CA PHE A 43 13.05 -0.91 -24.01
C PHE A 43 12.53 0.15 -23.04
N LEU A 44 11.39 -0.15 -22.42
CA LEU A 44 10.88 0.51 -21.22
C LEU A 44 10.73 -0.55 -20.15
N ALA A 45 11.41 -0.36 -19.01
CA ALA A 45 11.30 -1.26 -17.87
C ALA A 45 10.89 -0.49 -16.61
N TRP A 46 9.70 -0.81 -16.08
CA TRP A 46 9.17 -0.24 -14.86
C TRP A 46 8.80 -1.38 -13.92
N LEU A 47 9.72 -1.70 -13.03
CA LEU A 47 9.69 -2.90 -12.19
C LEU A 47 9.60 -2.55 -10.71
N GLY A 48 8.96 -3.43 -9.93
CA GLY A 48 8.84 -3.29 -8.48
C GLY A 48 7.56 -2.60 -8.02
N THR A 49 6.97 -1.70 -8.80
CA THR A 49 5.77 -0.94 -8.39
C THR A 49 4.64 -1.84 -7.90
N TYR A 50 4.35 -2.94 -8.60
CA TYR A 50 3.29 -3.87 -8.20
C TYR A 50 3.64 -4.60 -6.89
N ASP A 51 4.89 -4.93 -6.67
CA ASP A 51 5.32 -5.66 -5.46
C ASP A 51 5.14 -4.78 -4.22
N PHE A 52 5.56 -3.51 -4.28
CA PHE A 52 5.31 -2.54 -3.22
C PHE A 52 3.81 -2.30 -3.02
N LEU A 53 3.08 -2.08 -4.12
CA LEU A 53 1.64 -1.84 -4.06
C LEU A 53 0.88 -3.00 -3.42
N ALA A 54 1.22 -4.24 -3.79
CA ALA A 54 0.57 -5.44 -3.26
C ALA A 54 0.85 -5.64 -1.77
N HIS A 55 2.03 -5.25 -1.30
CA HIS A 55 2.42 -5.29 0.11
C HIS A 55 1.67 -4.21 0.91
N TYR A 56 1.69 -2.94 0.46
CA TYR A 56 0.93 -1.86 1.08
C TYR A 56 -0.58 -2.16 1.17
N ALA A 57 -1.18 -2.66 0.08
CA ALA A 57 -2.61 -2.92 0.03
C ALA A 57 -3.04 -4.17 0.85
N ARG A 58 -2.10 -4.78 1.56
CA ARG A 58 -2.33 -5.91 2.48
C ARG A 58 -1.80 -5.64 3.89
N GLY A 59 -1.78 -4.39 4.31
CA GLY A 59 -1.40 -4.00 5.65
C GLY A 59 0.10 -4.03 5.94
N GLY A 60 0.97 -4.32 4.95
CA GLY A 60 2.40 -4.43 5.20
C GLY A 60 2.83 -5.76 5.83
N ASP A 61 1.90 -6.71 6.05
CA ASP A 61 2.19 -8.01 6.66
C ASP A 61 2.97 -8.93 5.69
N PRO A 62 4.23 -9.30 6.02
CA PRO A 62 5.04 -10.20 5.20
C PRO A 62 4.50 -11.64 5.14
N ASN A 63 3.64 -12.04 6.07
CA ASN A 63 2.99 -13.35 6.07
C ASN A 63 1.85 -13.42 5.05
N VAL A 64 1.22 -12.28 4.74
CA VAL A 64 0.13 -12.17 3.75
C VAL A 64 0.70 -11.92 2.35
N PHE A 65 1.66 -11.02 2.23
CA PHE A 65 2.37 -10.77 0.98
C PHE A 65 3.86 -10.47 1.25
N PRO A 66 4.79 -11.18 0.56
CA PRO A 66 6.21 -11.02 0.79
C PRO A 66 6.66 -9.55 0.68
N GLU A 67 7.45 -9.12 1.65
CA GLU A 67 8.00 -7.78 1.66
C GLU A 67 8.95 -7.56 0.46
N PRO A 68 8.79 -6.48 -0.30
CA PRO A 68 9.72 -6.12 -1.37
C PRO A 68 10.99 -5.48 -0.80
N THR A 69 11.91 -6.27 -0.26
CA THR A 69 13.15 -5.77 0.32
C THR A 69 14.11 -5.23 -0.73
N ALA A 70 14.69 -4.08 -0.47
CA ALA A 70 15.68 -3.47 -1.35
C ALA A 70 16.94 -4.34 -1.50
N SER A 71 17.32 -5.09 -0.46
CA SER A 71 18.46 -6.03 -0.48
C SER A 71 18.26 -7.20 -1.45
N ALA A 72 17.02 -7.63 -1.69
CA ALA A 72 16.71 -8.66 -2.67
C ALA A 72 16.49 -8.05 -4.07
N TYR A 73 15.73 -6.97 -4.16
CA TYR A 73 15.28 -6.40 -5.43
C TYR A 73 16.33 -5.57 -6.14
N GLY A 74 17.21 -4.87 -5.42
CA GLY A 74 18.30 -4.09 -6.00
C GLY A 74 19.23 -4.94 -6.86
N PRO A 75 19.85 -6.02 -6.32
CA PRO A 75 20.70 -6.91 -7.11
C PRO A 75 19.97 -7.62 -8.26
N GLN A 76 18.69 -7.96 -8.09
CA GLN A 76 17.89 -8.56 -9.16
C GLN A 76 17.64 -7.59 -10.31
N PHE A 77 17.36 -6.33 -10.00
CA PHE A 77 17.20 -5.28 -11.01
C PHE A 77 18.52 -5.04 -11.76
N GLU A 78 19.63 -4.91 -11.04
CA GLU A 78 20.95 -4.71 -11.62
C GLU A 78 21.32 -5.87 -12.57
N ALA A 79 21.14 -7.12 -12.13
CA ALA A 79 21.40 -8.30 -12.95
C ALA A 79 20.52 -8.33 -14.22
N ALA A 80 19.23 -7.96 -14.12
CA ALA A 80 18.34 -7.85 -15.25
C ALA A 80 18.81 -6.78 -16.25
N LEU A 81 19.17 -5.60 -15.77
CA LEU A 81 19.68 -4.51 -16.59
C LEU A 81 20.97 -4.91 -17.29
N VAL A 82 21.93 -5.49 -16.58
CA VAL A 82 23.18 -6.00 -17.16
C VAL A 82 22.90 -7.05 -18.23
N SER A 83 22.00 -7.98 -17.97
CA SER A 83 21.61 -9.00 -18.96
C SER A 83 21.02 -8.38 -20.23
N MET A 84 20.11 -7.42 -20.11
CA MET A 84 19.55 -6.69 -21.26
C MET A 84 20.61 -6.00 -22.09
N LEU A 85 21.50 -5.24 -21.46
CA LEU A 85 22.51 -4.43 -22.11
C LEU A 85 23.67 -5.25 -22.71
N THR A 86 23.95 -6.43 -22.14
CA THR A 86 24.97 -7.36 -22.65
C THR A 86 24.48 -8.14 -23.87
N ASN A 87 23.24 -8.65 -23.81
CA ASN A 87 22.68 -9.41 -24.91
C ASN A 87 22.33 -8.53 -26.13
N ASN A 88 22.04 -7.25 -25.89
CA ASN A 88 21.68 -6.29 -26.93
C ASN A 88 22.50 -4.99 -26.77
N PRO A 89 23.77 -4.98 -27.22
CA PRO A 89 24.68 -3.83 -27.02
C PRO A 89 24.22 -2.53 -27.71
N ALA A 90 23.36 -2.61 -28.72
CA ALA A 90 22.82 -1.46 -29.42
C ALA A 90 21.54 -0.89 -28.77
N TRP A 91 20.96 -1.57 -27.80
CA TRP A 91 19.73 -1.11 -27.15
C TRP A 91 19.94 0.20 -26.42
N LYS A 92 18.92 1.03 -26.56
CA LYS A 92 18.65 2.13 -25.62
C LYS A 92 17.38 1.81 -24.85
N GLY A 93 17.18 2.48 -23.73
CA GLY A 93 15.97 2.27 -22.96
C GLY A 93 15.73 3.33 -21.91
N VAL A 94 14.60 3.21 -21.24
CA VAL A 94 14.24 4.01 -20.09
C VAL A 94 13.74 3.08 -18.96
N VAL A 95 14.16 3.37 -17.76
CA VAL A 95 13.67 2.70 -16.55
C VAL A 95 12.91 3.69 -15.68
N GLY A 96 11.87 3.21 -14.99
CA GLY A 96 11.14 3.99 -13.99
C GLY A 96 11.52 3.59 -12.57
N THR A 97 11.62 4.56 -11.67
CA THR A 97 11.64 4.30 -10.22
C THR A 97 10.23 3.99 -9.70
N VAL A 98 10.13 3.37 -8.53
CA VAL A 98 8.84 3.10 -7.87
C VAL A 98 8.28 4.43 -7.34
N PRO A 99 7.04 4.80 -7.69
CA PRO A 99 6.42 6.03 -7.21
C PRO A 99 6.07 5.97 -5.73
N ASP A 100 5.72 7.11 -5.18
CA ASP A 100 5.19 7.32 -3.84
C ASP A 100 3.72 6.87 -3.76
N LEU A 101 3.49 5.55 -3.76
CA LEU A 101 2.18 4.90 -3.89
C LEU A 101 1.19 5.32 -2.80
N LEU A 102 1.69 5.56 -1.58
CA LEU A 102 0.87 6.00 -0.45
C LEU A 102 0.18 7.36 -0.69
N ALA A 103 0.67 8.16 -1.63
CA ALA A 103 0.00 9.40 -2.01
C ALA A 103 -1.26 9.17 -2.87
N SER A 104 -1.51 7.94 -3.37
CA SER A 104 -2.71 7.66 -4.18
C SER A 104 -4.00 7.82 -3.37
N PRO A 105 -5.13 8.16 -4.02
CA PRO A 105 -6.42 8.28 -3.33
C PRO A 105 -6.84 7.02 -2.57
N PHE A 106 -6.42 5.85 -3.01
CA PHE A 106 -6.67 4.57 -2.34
C PHE A 106 -6.19 4.57 -0.89
N PHE A 107 -5.05 5.21 -0.61
CA PHE A 107 -4.48 5.31 0.73
C PHE A 107 -4.84 6.60 1.47
N GLN A 108 -5.38 7.62 0.78
CA GLN A 108 -5.58 8.94 1.37
C GLN A 108 -7.05 9.32 1.59
N MET A 109 -8.01 8.62 0.95
CA MET A 109 -9.41 9.10 0.93
C MET A 109 -10.22 8.75 2.17
N VAL A 110 -9.84 7.76 2.95
CA VAL A 110 -10.59 7.37 4.16
C VAL A 110 -10.41 8.40 5.27
N GLY A 111 -9.25 9.05 5.31
CA GLY A 111 -8.89 10.03 6.33
C GLY A 111 -8.05 9.45 7.46
N ASP A 112 -7.75 10.28 8.46
CA ASP A 112 -6.90 9.90 9.59
C ASP A 112 -7.64 8.91 10.51
N PRO A 113 -7.17 7.68 10.69
CA PRO A 113 -7.83 6.65 11.49
C PRO A 113 -7.88 7.02 13.00
N SER A 114 -7.10 7.99 13.44
CA SER A 114 -7.18 8.52 14.81
C SER A 114 -8.42 9.37 15.06
N ALA A 115 -9.24 9.64 14.03
CA ALA A 115 -10.36 10.57 14.10
C ALA A 115 -11.58 10.14 13.25
N LEU A 116 -11.87 8.83 13.19
CA LEU A 116 -12.92 8.29 12.30
C LEU A 116 -14.19 7.80 13.02
N VAL A 117 -14.21 7.74 14.37
CA VAL A 117 -15.38 7.27 15.12
C VAL A 117 -16.05 8.43 15.85
N PRO A 118 -17.04 9.11 15.23
CA PRO A 118 -17.81 10.14 15.93
C PRO A 118 -18.85 9.50 16.85
N LEU A 119 -18.93 9.94 18.12
CA LEU A 119 -19.92 9.53 19.10
C LEU A 119 -20.62 10.76 19.67
N ASP A 120 -21.94 10.85 19.53
CA ASP A 120 -22.71 11.93 20.13
C ASP A 120 -22.96 11.68 21.62
N ALA A 121 -22.83 12.72 22.45
CA ALA A 121 -22.98 12.61 23.90
C ALA A 121 -24.39 12.18 24.33
N THR A 122 -25.41 12.45 23.50
CA THR A 122 -26.82 12.16 23.81
C THR A 122 -27.30 10.91 23.08
N ASP A 123 -27.10 10.87 21.75
CA ASP A 123 -27.60 9.80 20.91
C ASP A 123 -26.81 8.49 21.12
N ASP A 124 -25.50 8.59 21.40
CA ASP A 124 -24.63 7.44 21.66
C ASP A 124 -24.29 7.18 23.12
N ALA A 125 -25.00 7.79 24.08
CA ALA A 125 -24.70 7.69 25.49
C ALA A 125 -24.64 6.22 26.00
N ALA A 126 -25.54 5.36 25.54
CA ALA A 126 -25.56 3.94 25.88
C ALA A 126 -24.35 3.21 25.28
N THR A 127 -24.00 3.50 24.05
CA THR A 127 -22.82 2.97 23.33
C THR A 127 -21.54 3.38 24.06
N ILE A 128 -21.38 4.66 24.41
CA ILE A 128 -20.24 5.16 25.17
C ILE A 128 -20.11 4.45 26.52
N GLY A 129 -21.25 4.20 27.20
CA GLY A 129 -21.27 3.46 28.46
C GLY A 129 -20.78 2.01 28.30
N LEU A 130 -21.21 1.30 27.25
CA LEU A 130 -20.76 -0.06 26.95
C LEU A 130 -19.26 -0.09 26.56
N LEU A 131 -18.82 0.83 25.72
CA LEU A 131 -17.42 0.97 25.34
C LEU A 131 -16.53 1.30 26.55
N GLY A 132 -17.04 2.09 27.50
CA GLY A 132 -16.37 2.38 28.77
C GLY A 132 -16.20 1.14 29.65
N GLN A 133 -17.16 0.23 29.69
CA GLN A 133 -17.06 -1.05 30.39
C GLN A 133 -16.03 -1.97 29.73
N LEU A 134 -16.07 -2.08 28.41
CA LEU A 134 -15.13 -2.87 27.62
C LEU A 134 -13.69 -2.38 27.85
N SER A 135 -13.46 -1.07 27.66
CA SER A 135 -12.13 -0.47 27.85
C SER A 135 -11.63 -0.63 29.29
N GLY A 136 -12.51 -0.44 30.29
CA GLY A 136 -12.16 -0.64 31.69
C GLY A 136 -11.71 -2.08 31.98
N GLY A 137 -12.39 -3.08 31.41
CA GLY A 137 -12.02 -4.48 31.53
C GLY A 137 -10.64 -4.79 30.91
N VAL A 138 -10.44 -4.37 29.66
CA VAL A 138 -9.17 -4.58 28.96
C VAL A 138 -8.03 -3.83 29.65
N ASN A 139 -8.23 -2.58 30.05
CA ASN A 139 -7.18 -1.78 30.70
C ASN A 139 -6.75 -2.37 32.05
N ILE A 140 -7.67 -2.96 32.83
CA ILE A 140 -7.31 -3.69 34.05
C ILE A 140 -6.39 -4.88 33.74
N LEU A 141 -6.65 -5.62 32.67
CA LEU A 141 -5.80 -6.74 32.27
C LEU A 141 -4.43 -6.25 31.74
N LEU A 142 -4.35 -5.10 31.09
CA LEU A 142 -3.08 -4.47 30.74
C LEU A 142 -2.25 -4.13 31.98
N ASP A 143 -2.87 -3.54 33.02
CA ASP A 143 -2.19 -3.24 34.29
C ASP A 143 -1.67 -4.52 34.98
N GLN A 144 -2.45 -5.62 34.93
CA GLN A 144 -2.03 -6.91 35.46
C GLN A 144 -0.88 -7.53 34.65
N ALA A 145 -0.90 -7.38 33.32
CA ALA A 145 0.19 -7.82 32.47
C ALA A 145 1.50 -7.06 32.75
N VAL A 146 1.42 -5.76 33.04
CA VAL A 146 2.57 -4.97 33.51
C VAL A 146 3.04 -5.45 34.87
N ALA A 147 2.12 -5.64 35.84
CA ALA A 147 2.46 -6.09 37.18
C ALA A 147 3.15 -7.48 37.19
N SER A 148 2.78 -8.36 36.28
CA SER A 148 3.41 -9.67 36.06
C SER A 148 4.66 -9.64 35.18
N GLN A 149 5.06 -8.46 34.68
CA GLN A 149 6.21 -8.26 33.77
C GLN A 149 6.03 -8.99 32.43
N PHE A 150 4.79 -9.23 31.99
CA PHE A 150 4.51 -9.82 30.70
C PHE A 150 4.68 -8.81 29.55
N ILE A 151 4.28 -7.54 29.79
CA ILE A 151 4.53 -6.40 28.91
C ILE A 151 5.15 -5.24 29.71
N THR A 152 5.70 -4.26 29.00
CA THR A 152 6.21 -3.03 29.61
C THR A 152 5.07 -2.03 29.91
N ALA A 153 5.32 -1.09 30.81
CA ALA A 153 4.38 -0.01 31.10
C ALA A 153 4.15 0.91 29.87
N ASP A 154 5.18 1.12 29.05
CA ASP A 154 5.09 1.92 27.82
C ASP A 154 4.20 1.22 26.79
N GLU A 155 4.34 -0.11 26.64
CA GLU A 155 3.46 -0.87 25.75
C GLU A 155 2.01 -0.83 26.23
N ALA A 156 1.75 -1.05 27.52
CA ALA A 156 0.41 -0.96 28.10
C ALA A 156 -0.22 0.42 27.86
N ALA A 157 0.54 1.48 28.09
CA ALA A 157 0.08 2.85 27.83
C ALA A 157 -0.28 3.08 26.34
N GLY A 158 0.51 2.51 25.42
CA GLY A 158 0.25 2.54 23.99
C GLY A 158 -0.95 1.72 23.52
N ARG A 159 -1.44 0.80 24.38
CA ARG A 159 -2.59 -0.11 24.14
C ARG A 159 -3.85 0.29 24.91
N THR A 160 -3.76 1.29 25.79
CA THR A 160 -4.91 1.73 26.58
C THR A 160 -6.09 2.09 25.68
N LEU A 161 -7.24 1.47 25.93
CA LEU A 161 -8.48 1.74 25.21
C LEU A 161 -9.27 2.83 25.90
N GLY A 162 -9.95 3.68 25.11
CA GLY A 162 -10.84 4.70 25.65
C GLY A 162 -11.71 5.35 24.57
N TRP A 163 -12.98 5.54 24.88
CA TRP A 163 -13.93 6.25 24.05
C TRP A 163 -14.60 7.35 24.82
N ILE A 164 -14.78 8.48 24.15
CA ILE A 164 -15.42 9.68 24.72
C ILE A 164 -16.52 10.18 23.77
N ALA A 165 -17.39 11.05 24.27
CA ALA A 165 -18.21 11.84 23.41
C ALA A 165 -17.34 12.76 22.54
N GLY A 166 -17.56 12.75 21.23
CA GLY A 166 -16.74 13.44 20.25
C GLY A 166 -16.14 12.49 19.21
N VAL A 167 -14.98 12.85 18.69
CA VAL A 167 -14.28 12.07 17.67
C VAL A 167 -13.25 11.17 18.35
N ASN A 168 -13.29 9.88 18.00
CA ASN A 168 -12.42 8.86 18.59
C ASN A 168 -11.60 8.14 17.51
N PRO A 169 -10.46 7.56 17.89
CA PRO A 169 -9.69 6.66 17.01
C PRO A 169 -10.45 5.37 16.70
N LEU A 170 -10.10 4.74 15.58
CA LEU A 170 -10.47 3.35 15.34
C LEU A 170 -9.74 2.41 16.32
N LEU A 171 -10.39 1.32 16.69
CA LEU A 171 -9.74 0.17 17.28
C LEU A 171 -9.10 -0.66 16.14
N VAL A 172 -7.82 -1.00 16.27
CA VAL A 172 -7.02 -1.68 15.24
C VAL A 172 -6.24 -2.85 15.83
N GLU A 173 -5.98 -3.86 15.02
CA GLU A 173 -5.01 -4.92 15.29
C GLU A 173 -3.61 -4.42 14.89
N ASP A 174 -2.61 -4.73 15.69
CA ASP A 174 -1.19 -4.39 15.44
C ASP A 174 -0.34 -5.59 15.86
N GLU A 175 0.08 -6.36 14.88
CA GLU A 175 0.81 -7.61 15.07
C GLU A 175 2.23 -7.38 15.63
N SER A 176 2.72 -6.15 15.61
CA SER A 176 3.99 -5.77 16.23
C SER A 176 3.95 -5.76 17.77
N LEU A 177 2.75 -5.74 18.35
CA LEU A 177 2.54 -5.79 19.80
C LEU A 177 2.75 -7.20 20.35
N THR A 178 3.12 -7.27 21.63
CA THR A 178 3.17 -8.55 22.34
C THR A 178 1.79 -9.22 22.33
N ASP A 179 1.71 -10.45 21.86
CA ASP A 179 0.49 -11.26 21.94
C ASP A 179 0.12 -11.55 23.41
N LEU A 180 -1.03 -11.03 23.85
CA LEU A 180 -1.55 -11.22 25.20
C LEU A 180 -2.32 -12.53 25.37
N GLY A 181 -2.52 -13.33 24.33
CA GLY A 181 -3.20 -14.61 24.41
C GLY A 181 -2.66 -15.51 25.53
N PRO A 182 -1.33 -15.77 25.59
CA PRO A 182 -0.73 -16.58 26.66
C PRO A 182 -0.94 -15.99 28.08
N PHE A 183 -0.99 -14.65 28.20
CA PHE A 183 -1.28 -14.00 29.47
C PHE A 183 -2.75 -14.19 29.85
N PHE A 184 -3.69 -14.02 28.94
CA PHE A 184 -5.12 -14.24 29.21
C PHE A 184 -5.42 -15.70 29.57
N ASP A 185 -4.75 -16.66 28.90
CA ASP A 185 -4.84 -18.09 29.23
C ASP A 185 -4.35 -18.38 30.67
N ALA A 186 -3.28 -17.71 31.08
CA ALA A 186 -2.79 -17.85 32.45
C ALA A 186 -3.76 -17.27 33.51
N VAL A 187 -4.43 -16.14 33.19
CA VAL A 187 -5.45 -15.55 34.06
C VAL A 187 -6.67 -16.46 34.18
N GLU A 188 -7.12 -17.06 33.06
CA GLU A 188 -8.20 -18.05 33.04
C GLU A 188 -7.84 -19.27 33.92
N ALA A 189 -6.66 -19.85 33.70
CA ALA A 189 -6.19 -21.02 34.44
C ALA A 189 -6.09 -20.79 35.96
N GLN A 190 -5.89 -19.54 36.40
CA GLN A 190 -5.86 -19.14 37.82
C GLN A 190 -7.26 -18.79 38.37
N GLY A 191 -8.31 -18.88 37.53
CA GLY A 191 -9.69 -18.57 37.91
C GLY A 191 -10.00 -17.06 37.97
N GLY A 192 -9.16 -16.23 37.35
CA GLY A 192 -9.38 -14.79 37.23
C GLY A 192 -10.44 -14.41 36.19
N MET A 193 -10.76 -15.33 35.27
CA MET A 193 -11.85 -15.23 34.31
C MET A 193 -12.35 -16.62 33.93
N ASP A 194 -13.55 -16.71 33.39
CA ASP A 194 -14.07 -17.96 32.79
C ASP A 194 -13.77 -18.08 31.29
N ALA A 195 -14.01 -19.28 30.72
CA ALA A 195 -13.73 -19.56 29.31
C ALA A 195 -14.55 -18.68 28.34
N ALA A 196 -15.75 -18.23 28.74
CA ALA A 196 -16.56 -17.34 27.92
C ALA A 196 -15.97 -15.93 27.89
N GLN A 197 -15.52 -15.43 29.02
CA GLN A 197 -14.80 -14.16 29.15
C GLN A 197 -13.47 -14.21 28.38
N ARG A 198 -12.72 -15.33 28.50
CA ARG A 198 -11.48 -15.52 27.74
C ARG A 198 -11.72 -15.45 26.21
N ALA A 199 -12.76 -16.12 25.73
CA ALA A 199 -13.11 -16.10 24.30
C ALA A 199 -13.45 -14.69 23.80
N GLN A 200 -14.06 -13.83 24.62
CA GLN A 200 -14.36 -12.44 24.28
C GLN A 200 -13.08 -11.56 24.18
N LEU A 201 -11.97 -11.99 24.76
CA LEU A 201 -10.71 -11.25 24.75
C LEU A 201 -9.81 -11.57 23.55
N VAL A 202 -10.11 -12.63 22.78
CA VAL A 202 -9.33 -13.00 21.58
C VAL A 202 -9.08 -11.79 20.65
N PRO A 203 -10.07 -10.95 20.31
CA PRO A 203 -9.85 -9.79 19.43
C PRO A 203 -8.93 -8.72 20.02
N TYR A 204 -8.64 -8.78 21.32
CA TYR A 204 -7.85 -7.74 22.03
C TYR A 204 -6.42 -8.18 22.34
N GLU A 205 -6.01 -9.37 21.89
CA GLU A 205 -4.68 -9.93 22.13
C GLU A 205 -3.56 -9.03 21.59
N GLN A 206 -3.80 -8.38 20.45
CA GLN A 206 -2.87 -7.43 19.83
C GLN A 206 -3.56 -6.13 19.40
N ALA A 207 -4.60 -5.72 20.14
CA ALA A 207 -5.38 -4.52 19.82
C ALA A 207 -4.83 -3.25 20.47
N ARG A 208 -5.04 -2.13 19.80
CA ARG A 208 -4.84 -0.75 20.30
C ARG A 208 -5.73 0.26 19.58
N MET A 209 -5.76 1.47 20.10
CA MET A 209 -6.34 2.59 19.37
C MET A 209 -5.39 3.06 18.26
N ALA A 210 -5.96 3.43 17.09
CA ALA A 210 -5.21 4.00 15.97
C ALA A 210 -4.58 5.35 16.34
N ARG A 211 -3.44 5.65 15.71
CA ARG A 211 -2.67 6.87 15.96
C ARG A 211 -2.70 7.78 14.73
N SER A 212 -2.49 9.08 14.95
CA SER A 212 -2.38 10.01 13.83
C SER A 212 -1.17 9.70 12.95
N GLY A 213 -1.37 9.83 11.64
CA GLY A 213 -0.36 9.52 10.62
C GLY A 213 -0.32 8.07 10.18
N GLU A 214 -1.12 7.19 10.77
CA GLU A 214 -1.36 5.84 10.26
C GLU A 214 -2.37 5.88 9.10
N ILE A 215 -2.45 4.81 8.34
CA ILE A 215 -3.28 4.79 7.13
C ILE A 215 -4.23 3.59 7.18
N ILE A 216 -5.51 3.86 6.89
CA ILE A 216 -6.46 2.84 6.49
C ILE A 216 -6.78 3.03 5.01
N HIS A 217 -6.58 2.00 4.21
CA HIS A 217 -6.81 2.11 2.78
C HIS A 217 -8.30 2.03 2.42
N LEU A 218 -8.67 2.40 1.20
CA LEU A 218 -10.05 2.55 0.75
C LEU A 218 -10.93 1.29 1.00
N LEU A 219 -10.39 0.09 0.77
CA LEU A 219 -11.13 -1.15 1.05
C LEU A 219 -11.31 -1.36 2.56
N GLY A 220 -10.30 -1.06 3.38
CA GLY A 220 -10.42 -1.07 4.83
C GLY A 220 -11.49 -0.09 5.31
N GLY A 221 -11.54 1.09 4.70
CA GLY A 221 -12.58 2.09 4.99
C GLY A 221 -14.00 1.57 4.80
N THR A 222 -14.23 0.66 3.84
CA THR A 222 -15.56 0.03 3.64
C THR A 222 -15.94 -0.98 4.73
N MET A 223 -14.99 -1.40 5.54
CA MET A 223 -15.21 -2.36 6.63
C MET A 223 -15.60 -1.65 7.94
N ILE A 224 -15.25 -0.38 8.10
CA ILE A 224 -15.54 0.39 9.32
C ILE A 224 -17.05 0.36 9.61
N GLY A 225 -17.41 0.08 10.86
CA GLY A 225 -18.80 0.06 11.29
C GLY A 225 -19.59 -1.17 10.83
N THR A 226 -18.99 -2.11 10.11
CA THR A 226 -19.67 -3.36 9.73
C THR A 226 -19.62 -4.39 10.85
N THR A 227 -20.58 -5.33 10.84
CA THR A 227 -20.66 -6.45 11.79
C THR A 227 -20.30 -7.75 11.04
N PRO A 228 -19.08 -8.26 11.16
CA PRO A 228 -18.64 -9.43 10.40
C PRO A 228 -19.25 -10.75 10.90
N THR A 229 -19.92 -10.71 12.06
CA THR A 229 -20.56 -11.88 12.69
C THR A 229 -22.07 -11.67 12.83
N ALA A 230 -22.79 -12.70 13.31
CA ALA A 230 -24.21 -12.58 13.64
C ALA A 230 -24.48 -11.75 14.92
N ASP A 231 -23.46 -11.44 15.69
CA ASP A 231 -23.55 -10.59 16.88
C ASP A 231 -23.46 -9.11 16.49
N PRO A 232 -24.54 -8.34 16.60
CA PRO A 232 -24.56 -6.93 16.20
C PRO A 232 -23.75 -6.02 17.14
N THR A 233 -23.26 -6.53 18.27
CA THR A 233 -22.41 -5.77 19.19
C THR A 233 -20.94 -5.77 18.77
N LEU A 234 -20.55 -6.68 17.86
CA LEU A 234 -19.21 -6.80 17.33
C LEU A 234 -19.05 -5.98 16.05
N VAL A 235 -18.62 -4.73 16.21
CA VAL A 235 -18.53 -3.71 15.16
C VAL A 235 -17.06 -3.41 14.86
N LEU A 236 -16.64 -3.62 13.61
CA LEU A 236 -15.26 -3.38 13.17
C LEU A 236 -14.84 -1.91 13.33
N GLY A 237 -13.68 -1.71 13.90
CA GLY A 237 -13.10 -0.41 14.22
C GLY A 237 -13.64 0.22 15.51
N ILE A 238 -14.63 -0.40 16.19
CA ILE A 238 -15.25 0.11 17.42
C ILE A 238 -15.11 -0.92 18.57
N THR A 239 -15.82 -2.04 18.48
CA THR A 239 -15.75 -3.13 19.47
C THR A 239 -14.92 -4.32 18.99
N LEU A 240 -14.67 -4.40 17.68
CA LEU A 240 -13.71 -5.32 17.09
C LEU A 240 -12.60 -4.52 16.40
N PRO A 241 -11.34 -4.90 16.57
CA PRO A 241 -10.25 -4.29 15.86
C PRO A 241 -10.44 -4.39 14.33
N MET A 242 -10.04 -3.34 13.61
CA MET A 242 -9.81 -3.45 12.18
C MET A 242 -8.69 -4.44 11.94
N PRO A 243 -8.85 -5.38 11.00
CA PRO A 243 -7.81 -6.36 10.73
C PRO A 243 -6.57 -5.68 10.15
N ASP A 244 -5.41 -6.18 10.48
CA ASP A 244 -4.11 -5.71 10.05
C ASP A 244 -4.04 -5.49 8.52
N VAL A 245 -4.55 -6.42 7.72
CA VAL A 245 -4.59 -6.31 6.25
C VAL A 245 -5.30 -5.08 5.69
N ALA A 246 -6.06 -4.36 6.49
CA ALA A 246 -6.80 -3.15 6.11
C ALA A 246 -6.12 -1.85 6.55
N PHE A 247 -5.02 -1.96 7.29
CA PHE A 247 -4.44 -0.89 8.06
C PHE A 247 -2.90 -0.89 7.90
N LEU A 248 -2.28 0.27 7.96
CA LEU A 248 -0.83 0.43 7.96
C LEU A 248 -0.43 1.24 9.19
N THR A 249 0.35 0.64 10.06
CA THR A 249 0.92 1.30 11.24
C THR A 249 1.98 2.33 10.85
N GLY A 250 2.27 3.27 11.73
CA GLY A 250 3.33 4.24 11.49
C GLY A 250 4.72 3.60 11.32
N ALA A 251 4.97 2.48 11.98
CA ALA A 251 6.23 1.74 11.85
C ALA A 251 6.38 1.09 10.48
N GLU A 252 5.32 0.45 9.99
CA GLU A 252 5.28 -0.16 8.65
C GLU A 252 5.43 0.89 7.56
N LEU A 253 4.72 2.01 7.67
CA LEU A 253 4.85 3.12 6.73
C LEU A 253 6.29 3.59 6.59
N VAL A 254 6.98 3.82 7.70
CA VAL A 254 8.39 4.23 7.71
C VAL A 254 9.27 3.13 7.12
N HIS A 255 9.03 1.87 7.50
CA HIS A 255 9.84 0.75 7.04
C HIS A 255 9.73 0.55 5.54
N ILE A 256 8.51 0.43 5.01
CA ILE A 256 8.25 0.16 3.60
C ILE A 256 8.70 1.33 2.71
N GLU A 257 8.45 2.59 3.13
CA GLU A 257 8.95 3.76 2.40
C GLU A 257 10.49 3.83 2.40
N THR A 258 11.14 3.38 3.47
CA THR A 258 12.60 3.24 3.51
C THR A 258 13.07 2.21 2.49
N GLN A 259 12.45 1.03 2.42
CA GLN A 259 12.79 0.00 1.43
C GLN A 259 12.58 0.51 0.00
N ARG A 260 11.48 1.22 -0.26
CA ARG A 260 11.19 1.85 -1.55
C ARG A 260 12.27 2.86 -1.95
N ALA A 261 12.66 3.74 -1.04
CA ALA A 261 13.69 4.74 -1.29
C ALA A 261 15.06 4.11 -1.59
N ILE A 262 15.45 3.08 -0.83
CA ILE A 262 16.71 2.34 -1.07
C ILE A 262 16.66 1.62 -2.42
N PHE A 263 15.54 0.99 -2.78
CA PHE A 263 15.38 0.33 -4.08
C PHE A 263 15.44 1.35 -5.24
N ASN A 264 14.80 2.51 -5.11
CA ASN A 264 14.91 3.59 -6.08
C ASN A 264 16.36 4.08 -6.25
N GLY A 265 17.10 4.17 -5.14
CA GLY A 265 18.54 4.42 -5.15
C GLY A 265 19.33 3.34 -5.92
N ALA A 266 19.01 2.07 -5.71
CA ALA A 266 19.63 0.95 -6.40
C ALA A 266 19.34 0.97 -7.92
N ILE A 267 18.14 1.32 -8.36
CA ILE A 267 17.79 1.50 -9.77
C ILE A 267 18.69 2.60 -10.40
N LYS A 268 18.75 3.77 -9.77
CA LYS A 268 19.57 4.90 -10.24
C LYS A 268 21.05 4.52 -10.30
N GLN A 269 21.56 3.83 -9.27
CA GLN A 269 22.95 3.38 -9.21
C GLN A 269 23.27 2.34 -10.30
N ALA A 270 22.40 1.37 -10.52
CA ALA A 270 22.60 0.37 -11.59
C ALA A 270 22.68 1.03 -12.97
N VAL A 271 21.82 2.03 -13.24
CA VAL A 271 21.88 2.80 -14.50
C VAL A 271 23.16 3.63 -14.59
N ALA A 272 23.58 4.28 -13.52
CA ALA A 272 24.83 5.06 -13.50
C ALA A 272 26.04 4.17 -13.76
N THR A 273 26.06 2.95 -13.25
CA THR A 273 27.18 2.00 -13.37
C THR A 273 27.22 1.32 -14.75
N HIS A 274 26.09 0.87 -15.24
CA HIS A 274 26.00 -0.01 -16.42
C HIS A 274 25.37 0.63 -17.67
N GLY A 275 24.64 1.72 -17.50
CA GLY A 275 23.86 2.34 -18.59
C GLY A 275 24.69 2.95 -19.71
N ASN A 276 25.87 3.47 -19.42
CA ASN A 276 26.80 4.07 -20.42
C ASN A 276 26.10 5.06 -21.39
N GLY A 277 25.19 5.91 -20.87
CA GLY A 277 24.41 6.87 -21.68
C GLY A 277 23.32 6.23 -22.57
N ARG A 278 23.10 4.91 -22.45
CA ARG A 278 22.08 4.18 -23.21
C ARG A 278 20.77 3.98 -22.45
N VAL A 279 20.72 4.33 -21.18
CA VAL A 279 19.54 4.14 -20.34
C VAL A 279 19.19 5.44 -19.65
N ALA A 280 17.97 5.92 -19.87
CA ALA A 280 17.36 7.05 -19.17
C ALA A 280 16.71 6.56 -17.86
N VAL A 281 16.59 7.45 -16.88
CA VAL A 281 15.81 7.22 -15.66
C VAL A 281 14.65 8.19 -15.62
N ALA A 282 13.43 7.66 -15.63
CA ALA A 282 12.24 8.40 -15.28
C ALA A 282 12.03 8.30 -13.75
N ASP A 283 12.32 9.39 -13.05
CA ASP A 283 12.24 9.42 -11.60
C ASP A 283 10.82 9.72 -11.15
N PHE A 284 10.12 8.71 -10.64
CA PHE A 284 8.77 8.81 -10.13
C PHE A 284 8.71 9.04 -8.60
N ASP A 285 9.85 9.13 -7.93
CA ASP A 285 9.87 9.44 -6.50
C ASP A 285 9.27 10.83 -6.26
N GLY A 286 8.27 10.91 -5.36
CA GLY A 286 7.50 12.13 -5.10
C GLY A 286 6.59 12.60 -6.25
N PHE A 287 6.44 11.82 -7.33
CA PHE A 287 5.64 12.22 -8.48
C PHE A 287 4.15 12.38 -8.13
N PHE A 288 3.59 11.42 -7.42
CA PHE A 288 2.18 11.50 -7.01
C PHE A 288 1.92 12.59 -5.99
N GLN A 289 2.82 12.78 -5.03
CA GLN A 289 2.74 13.92 -4.10
C GLN A 289 2.77 15.26 -4.82
N SER A 290 3.61 15.39 -5.85
CA SER A 290 3.68 16.62 -6.63
C SER A 290 2.38 16.91 -7.38
N LEU A 291 1.72 15.89 -7.92
CA LEU A 291 0.41 16.02 -8.57
C LEU A 291 -0.69 16.36 -7.54
N ALA A 292 -0.69 15.71 -6.39
CA ALA A 292 -1.63 15.99 -5.31
C ALA A 292 -1.49 17.43 -4.80
N GLY A 293 -0.27 17.88 -4.55
CA GLY A 293 0.03 19.23 -4.10
C GLY A 293 -0.30 20.33 -5.11
N ALA A 294 -0.29 20.00 -6.41
CA ALA A 294 -0.66 20.93 -7.47
C ALA A 294 -2.17 20.94 -7.77
N SER A 295 -2.94 20.00 -7.22
CA SER A 295 -4.38 19.85 -7.53
C SER A 295 -5.26 20.95 -6.90
N PRO A 296 -6.26 21.50 -7.63
CA PRO A 296 -6.49 21.30 -9.06
C PRO A 296 -5.48 22.07 -9.92
N PHE A 297 -5.10 21.50 -11.06
CA PHE A 297 -4.22 22.18 -12.00
C PHE A 297 -4.85 22.24 -13.40
N THR A 298 -4.41 23.21 -14.19
CA THR A 298 -4.91 23.38 -15.56
C THR A 298 -3.84 22.93 -16.56
N MET A 299 -4.22 22.06 -17.49
CA MET A 299 -3.37 21.65 -18.59
C MET A 299 -4.18 21.70 -19.89
N ASN A 300 -3.68 22.42 -20.90
CA ASN A 300 -4.33 22.61 -22.20
C ASN A 300 -5.83 23.00 -22.08
N ASN A 301 -6.13 24.00 -21.25
CA ASN A 301 -7.48 24.51 -20.95
C ASN A 301 -8.44 23.51 -20.25
N SER A 302 -7.94 22.37 -19.77
CA SER A 302 -8.74 21.43 -19.00
C SER A 302 -8.30 21.46 -17.54
N ILE A 303 -9.28 21.44 -16.63
CA ILE A 303 -9.03 21.28 -15.20
C ILE A 303 -8.83 19.79 -14.92
N ILE A 304 -7.77 19.46 -14.19
CA ILE A 304 -7.46 18.10 -13.75
C ILE A 304 -7.35 18.12 -12.22
N THR A 305 -7.98 17.14 -11.59
CA THR A 305 -7.98 16.97 -10.13
C THR A 305 -7.31 15.66 -9.74
N TYR A 306 -6.67 15.67 -8.57
CA TYR A 306 -5.99 14.49 -8.01
C TYR A 306 -6.98 13.59 -7.26
N ASP A 307 -8.01 13.16 -7.93
CA ASP A 307 -9.06 12.29 -7.41
C ASP A 307 -9.58 11.36 -8.52
N PHE A 308 -10.63 10.61 -8.26
CA PHE A 308 -11.34 9.80 -9.24
C PHE A 308 -12.73 10.36 -9.61
N ALA A 309 -13.04 11.59 -9.21
CA ALA A 309 -14.35 12.20 -9.48
C ALA A 309 -14.50 12.62 -10.95
N PRO A 310 -15.61 12.23 -11.61
CA PRO A 310 -15.91 12.77 -12.95
C PRO A 310 -16.16 14.28 -12.91
N PRO A 311 -15.83 15.04 -13.93
CA PRO A 311 -15.13 14.66 -15.17
C PRO A 311 -13.62 14.89 -15.12
N THR A 312 -13.07 15.36 -13.99
CA THR A 312 -11.75 15.99 -13.92
C THR A 312 -10.67 15.07 -13.35
N GLY A 313 -11.04 14.00 -12.66
CA GLY A 313 -10.12 13.11 -11.97
C GLY A 313 -9.09 12.44 -12.87
N LEU A 314 -7.91 12.18 -12.33
CA LEU A 314 -6.81 11.47 -13.01
C LEU A 314 -6.66 10.01 -12.57
N TRP A 315 -7.44 9.56 -11.59
CA TRP A 315 -7.44 8.18 -11.10
C TRP A 315 -8.64 7.38 -11.62
N SER A 316 -8.51 6.07 -11.70
CA SER A 316 -9.63 5.18 -11.93
C SER A 316 -10.50 5.09 -10.66
N ALA A 317 -11.68 4.46 -10.77
CA ALA A 317 -12.64 4.38 -9.68
C ALA A 317 -12.14 3.57 -8.46
N ASP A 318 -11.06 2.80 -8.61
CA ASP A 318 -10.41 2.08 -7.51
C ASP A 318 -9.49 2.99 -6.66
N GLY A 319 -9.23 4.22 -7.11
CA GLY A 319 -8.32 5.15 -6.46
C GLY A 319 -6.84 4.72 -6.46
N LEU A 320 -6.53 3.57 -7.06
CA LEU A 320 -5.24 2.91 -6.99
C LEU A 320 -4.45 3.02 -8.29
N LEU A 321 -5.12 2.78 -9.40
CA LEU A 321 -4.52 2.89 -10.73
C LEU A 321 -4.95 4.20 -11.38
N PRO A 322 -4.04 4.90 -12.08
CA PRO A 322 -4.41 6.04 -12.88
C PRO A 322 -5.38 5.67 -13.99
N ASN A 323 -6.22 6.59 -14.42
CA ASN A 323 -6.99 6.46 -15.65
C ASN A 323 -6.17 6.93 -16.86
N GLY A 324 -6.79 7.06 -18.03
CA GLY A 324 -6.09 7.49 -19.26
C GLY A 324 -5.34 8.82 -19.10
N ARG A 325 -5.90 9.78 -18.34
CA ARG A 325 -5.25 11.07 -18.06
C ARG A 325 -4.01 10.90 -17.17
N GLY A 326 -4.14 10.12 -16.10
CA GLY A 326 -3.04 9.84 -15.20
C GLY A 326 -1.92 9.07 -15.90
N TYR A 327 -2.26 8.08 -16.74
CA TYR A 327 -1.27 7.37 -17.54
C TYR A 327 -0.59 8.27 -18.57
N THR A 328 -1.29 9.28 -19.14
CA THR A 328 -0.66 10.25 -20.02
C THR A 328 0.38 11.09 -19.28
N LEU A 329 0.11 11.53 -18.05
CA LEU A 329 1.10 12.24 -17.25
C LEU A 329 2.32 11.37 -16.91
N MET A 330 2.10 10.09 -16.61
CA MET A 330 3.19 9.12 -16.41
C MET A 330 4.00 8.91 -17.69
N ALA A 331 3.34 8.76 -18.84
CA ALA A 331 4.00 8.64 -20.12
C ALA A 331 4.87 9.87 -20.43
N ASN A 332 4.37 11.07 -20.14
CA ASN A 332 5.13 12.32 -20.30
C ASN A 332 6.38 12.34 -19.43
N LYS A 333 6.33 11.77 -18.22
CA LYS A 333 7.52 11.64 -17.36
C LYS A 333 8.60 10.74 -18.01
N PHE A 334 8.20 9.63 -18.63
CA PHE A 334 9.13 8.81 -19.41
C PHE A 334 9.64 9.54 -20.66
N ILE A 335 8.78 10.23 -21.40
CA ILE A 335 9.14 11.01 -22.57
C ILE A 335 10.15 12.10 -22.22
N ALA A 336 9.94 12.83 -21.13
CA ALA A 336 10.87 13.85 -20.66
C ALA A 336 12.26 13.25 -20.40
N ALA A 337 12.35 12.12 -19.68
CA ALA A 337 13.62 11.42 -19.43
C ALA A 337 14.31 10.94 -20.73
N ILE A 338 13.54 10.45 -21.69
CA ILE A 338 14.05 10.04 -23.02
C ILE A 338 14.60 11.24 -23.77
N ASN A 339 13.85 12.34 -23.84
CA ASN A 339 14.25 13.54 -24.55
C ASN A 339 15.53 14.16 -23.93
N GLU A 340 15.58 14.25 -22.62
CA GLU A 340 16.75 14.77 -21.89
C GLU A 340 17.99 13.90 -22.11
N THR A 341 17.87 12.58 -21.94
CA THR A 341 19.03 11.67 -22.00
C THR A 341 19.56 11.48 -23.42
N PHE A 342 18.69 11.43 -24.41
CA PHE A 342 19.07 11.07 -25.79
C PHE A 342 19.06 12.25 -26.76
N GLY A 343 18.70 13.47 -26.33
CA GLY A 343 18.50 14.60 -27.20
C GLY A 343 17.36 14.36 -28.22
N ALA A 344 16.37 13.54 -27.83
CA ALA A 344 15.24 13.22 -28.66
C ALA A 344 14.17 14.36 -28.60
N THR A 345 13.21 14.30 -29.52
CA THR A 345 12.10 15.26 -29.61
C THR A 345 10.75 14.53 -29.62
N VAL A 346 10.60 13.52 -28.80
CA VAL A 346 9.32 12.78 -28.67
C VAL A 346 8.28 13.75 -28.11
N PRO A 347 7.13 13.93 -28.79
CA PRO A 347 6.09 14.84 -28.30
C PRO A 347 5.42 14.27 -27.05
N GLU A 348 5.12 15.15 -26.10
CA GLU A 348 4.31 14.79 -24.93
C GLU A 348 2.83 14.61 -25.32
N GLY A 349 2.16 13.68 -24.65
CA GLY A 349 0.72 13.50 -24.76
C GLY A 349 -0.04 14.60 -24.02
N ASN A 350 -1.22 14.97 -24.53
CA ASN A 350 -2.13 15.87 -23.84
C ASN A 350 -3.08 15.07 -22.94
N PRO A 351 -3.02 15.20 -21.61
CA PRO A 351 -3.92 14.47 -20.71
C PRO A 351 -5.40 14.81 -20.92
N ALA A 352 -5.70 16.00 -21.48
CA ALA A 352 -7.09 16.40 -21.77
C ALA A 352 -7.73 15.58 -22.89
N ASP A 353 -6.93 15.03 -23.82
CA ASP A 353 -7.39 14.20 -24.93
C ASP A 353 -7.60 12.73 -24.50
N ALA A 354 -7.13 12.36 -23.30
CA ALA A 354 -7.27 11.02 -22.77
C ALA A 354 -8.59 10.86 -21.97
N PRO A 355 -9.18 9.64 -21.95
CA PRO A 355 -10.40 9.39 -21.21
C PRO A 355 -10.21 9.62 -19.72
N GLY A 356 -11.13 10.40 -19.14
CA GLY A 356 -11.27 10.61 -17.69
C GLY A 356 -12.33 9.68 -17.10
N PRO A 357 -12.54 9.73 -15.77
CA PRO A 357 -13.54 8.88 -15.11
C PRO A 357 -14.95 9.25 -15.59
N GLY A 358 -15.78 8.24 -15.82
CA GLY A 358 -17.20 8.40 -16.13
C GLY A 358 -17.57 8.85 -17.56
N PHE A 359 -16.60 9.02 -18.46
CA PHE A 359 -16.89 9.36 -19.86
C PHE A 359 -16.39 8.26 -20.79
N PRO A 360 -17.29 7.62 -21.56
CA PRO A 360 -16.87 6.80 -22.69
C PRO A 360 -16.15 7.70 -23.71
N VAL A 361 -15.06 7.19 -24.25
CA VAL A 361 -14.43 7.83 -25.42
C VAL A 361 -15.41 7.73 -26.56
N THR A 362 -15.98 8.86 -27.00
CA THR A 362 -16.61 8.89 -28.33
C THR A 362 -15.48 8.89 -29.35
N VAL A 363 -15.25 7.74 -29.95
CA VAL A 363 -14.39 7.63 -31.13
C VAL A 363 -15.28 8.06 -32.29
N ASP A 364 -15.06 9.27 -32.82
CA ASP A 364 -15.64 9.71 -34.11
C ASP A 364 -14.97 8.98 -35.28
#